data_4ca55b1f111cdae04f1aa1ef01149ab5
#
_entry.id   4ca55b1f111cdae04f1aa1ef01149ab5
#
_cell.length_a   1.000
_cell.length_b   1.000
_cell.length_c   1.000
_cell.angle_alpha   90.00
_cell.angle_beta   90.00
_cell.angle_gamma   90.00
#
_symmetry.space_group_name_H-M   'P 1'
#
loop_
_entity.id
_entity.type
_entity.pdbx_description
1 polymer ?
#
loop_
_entity_poly.entity_id
_entity_poly.type
_entity_poly.pdbx_seq_one_letter_code
_entity_poly.pdbx_strand_id
1 'polypeptide(L)'
;LVLTVGAEKCITAYTATEWKKLSSSLTSNPLTRSKMRRLNRALFATAFVANVDGQGRIALPAPLREHAQIADEVVIVGLNTNLEIWNKALWEEEKNISQEQAWQIIESLENK
;
A
#
# COMPACT_ATOMS: atom_id res chain seq x y z
N LEU A 1 9.44 -2.90 9.26
CA LEU A 1 8.48 -2.53 8.21
C LEU A 1 7.70 -1.29 8.60
N VAL A 2 7.32 -0.48 7.62
CA VAL A 2 6.41 0.63 7.80
C VAL A 2 5.10 0.29 7.13
N LEU A 3 4.00 0.32 7.89
CA LEU A 3 2.65 0.03 7.40
C LEU A 3 1.87 1.32 7.28
N THR A 4 1.15 1.48 6.18
CA THR A 4 0.26 2.62 5.97
C THR A 4 -0.93 2.21 5.10
N VAL A 5 -1.89 3.12 4.92
CA VAL A 5 -3.04 2.86 4.05
C VAL A 5 -2.59 2.74 2.60
N GLY A 6 -3.17 1.80 1.87
CA GLY A 6 -2.98 1.68 0.44
C GLY A 6 -3.94 2.55 -0.36
N ALA A 7 -3.72 2.62 -1.67
CA ALA A 7 -4.56 3.41 -2.57
C ALA A 7 -5.98 2.83 -2.66
N GLU A 8 -6.08 1.52 -2.63
CA GLU A 8 -7.35 0.79 -2.51
C GLU A 8 -7.56 0.42 -1.05
N LYS A 9 -8.55 -0.42 -0.76
CA LYS A 9 -8.83 -0.88 0.61
C LYS A 9 -7.86 -1.99 1.03
N CYS A 10 -6.59 -1.62 1.16
CA CYS A 10 -5.52 -2.52 1.59
C CYS A 10 -4.54 -1.79 2.49
N ILE A 11 -3.65 -2.55 3.11
CA ILE A 11 -2.51 -2.02 3.87
C ILE A 11 -1.29 -2.15 2.99
N THR A 12 -0.49 -1.10 2.88
CA THR A 12 0.79 -1.15 2.17
C THR A 12 1.91 -1.26 3.19
N ALA A 13 2.87 -2.15 2.93
CA ALA A 13 4.03 -2.37 3.79
C ALA A 13 5.32 -2.08 3.02
N TYR A 14 6.19 -1.27 3.62
CA TYR A 14 7.48 -0.89 3.05
C TYR A 14 8.62 -1.28 3.97
N THR A 15 9.77 -1.64 3.39
CA THR A 15 11.00 -1.66 4.17
C THR A 15 11.39 -0.23 4.54
N ALA A 16 12.25 -0.05 5.54
CA ALA A 16 12.72 1.27 5.93
C ALA A 16 13.37 2.00 4.74
N THR A 17 14.13 1.28 3.92
CA THR A 17 14.79 1.83 2.73
C THR A 17 13.79 2.31 1.69
N GLU A 18 12.79 1.50 1.37
CA GLU A 18 11.77 1.86 0.37
C GLU A 18 10.86 2.98 0.87
N TRP A 19 10.55 3.01 2.17
CA TRP A 19 9.80 4.10 2.78
C TRP A 19 10.53 5.43 2.66
N LYS A 20 11.84 5.42 2.90
CA LYS A 20 12.68 6.61 2.77
C LYS A 20 12.73 7.12 1.33
N LYS A 21 12.84 6.20 0.36
CA LYS A 21 12.80 6.55 -1.07
C LYS A 21 11.47 7.18 -1.45
N LEU A 22 10.36 6.61 -0.99
CA LEU A 22 9.02 7.15 -1.24
C LEU A 22 8.88 8.55 -0.65
N SER A 23 9.28 8.74 0.61
CA SER A 23 9.22 10.04 1.27
C SER A 23 10.02 11.11 0.53
N SER A 24 11.23 10.78 0.09
CA SER A 24 12.08 11.68 -0.68
C SER A 24 11.48 12.03 -2.04
N SER A 25 10.92 11.03 -2.73
CA SER A 25 10.27 11.22 -4.02
C SER A 25 9.06 12.16 -3.91
N LEU A 26 8.26 12.00 -2.88
CA LEU A 26 7.07 12.82 -2.68
C LEU A 26 7.42 14.27 -2.34
N THR A 27 8.48 14.49 -1.54
CA THR A 27 8.88 15.84 -1.17
C THR A 27 9.57 16.59 -2.32
N SER A 28 10.11 15.89 -3.30
CA SER A 28 10.76 16.49 -4.46
C SER A 28 9.81 16.77 -5.63
N ASN A 29 8.58 16.27 -5.58
CA ASN A 29 7.60 16.50 -6.64
C ASN A 29 6.91 17.85 -6.48
N PRO A 30 6.62 18.56 -7.61
CA PRO A 30 5.97 19.87 -7.56
C PRO A 30 4.47 19.75 -7.34
N LEU A 31 4.07 19.44 -6.11
CA LEU A 31 2.67 19.40 -5.71
C LEU A 31 2.25 20.73 -5.07
N THR A 32 0.99 21.09 -5.22
CA THR A 32 0.44 22.24 -4.51
C THR A 32 0.49 21.99 -3.00
N ARG A 33 0.52 23.07 -2.22
CA ARG A 33 0.52 22.96 -0.75
C ARG A 33 -0.67 22.17 -0.22
N SER A 34 -1.84 22.39 -0.84
CA SER A 34 -3.07 21.69 -0.45
C SER A 34 -2.96 20.18 -0.69
N LYS A 35 -2.47 19.79 -1.87
CA LYS A 35 -2.27 18.37 -2.21
C LYS A 35 -1.22 17.73 -1.31
N MET A 36 -0.13 18.44 -1.02
CA MET A 36 0.92 17.92 -0.14
C MET A 36 0.40 17.70 1.29
N ARG A 37 -0.42 18.61 1.83
CA ARG A 37 -1.03 18.42 3.15
C ARG A 37 -1.92 17.19 3.19
N ARG A 38 -2.75 16.99 2.14
CA ARG A 38 -3.63 15.80 2.06
C ARG A 38 -2.84 14.52 1.97
N LEU A 39 -1.78 14.50 1.18
CA LEU A 39 -0.90 13.35 1.03
C LEU A 39 -0.21 13.00 2.35
N ASN A 40 0.29 14.01 3.06
CA ASN A 40 0.91 13.82 4.37
C ASN A 40 -0.09 13.21 5.38
N ARG A 41 -1.32 13.69 5.38
CA ARG A 41 -2.35 13.13 6.26
C ARG A 41 -2.70 11.69 5.91
N ALA A 42 -2.84 11.39 4.63
CA ALA A 42 -3.22 10.06 4.18
C ALA A 42 -2.13 9.02 4.43
N LEU A 43 -0.87 9.36 4.14
CA LEU A 43 0.23 8.41 4.19
C LEU A 43 1.00 8.49 5.51
N PHE A 44 1.49 9.67 5.87
CA PHE A 44 2.42 9.78 6.99
C PHE A 44 1.72 9.79 8.36
N ALA A 45 0.54 10.39 8.46
CA ALA A 45 -0.22 10.39 9.72
C ALA A 45 -0.77 9.00 10.07
N THR A 46 -0.94 8.12 9.08
CA THR A 46 -1.43 6.75 9.27
C THR A 46 -0.32 5.70 9.22
N ALA A 47 0.94 6.13 9.18
CA ALA A 47 2.07 5.21 9.12
C ALA A 47 2.42 4.68 10.52
N PHE A 48 2.64 3.36 10.60
CA PHE A 48 3.04 2.68 11.83
C PHE A 48 4.28 1.84 11.57
N VAL A 49 5.23 1.88 12.49
CA VAL A 49 6.39 0.98 12.43
C VAL A 49 5.97 -0.36 13.02
N ALA A 50 6.17 -1.42 12.25
CA ALA A 50 5.88 -2.78 12.68
C ALA A 50 7.15 -3.62 12.67
N ASN A 51 7.39 -4.34 13.75
CA ASN A 51 8.54 -5.24 13.87
C ASN A 51 8.06 -6.67 13.70
N VAL A 52 8.82 -7.47 12.96
CA VAL A 52 8.58 -8.89 12.82
C VAL A 52 9.09 -9.57 14.08
N ASP A 53 8.24 -10.33 14.77
CA ASP A 53 8.64 -11.05 15.99
C ASP A 53 9.46 -12.31 15.65
N GLY A 54 9.93 -13.02 16.68
CA GLY A 54 10.75 -14.22 16.52
C GLY A 54 10.05 -15.39 15.84
N GLN A 55 8.74 -15.31 15.67
CA GLN A 55 7.92 -16.31 14.98
C GLN A 55 7.46 -15.86 13.60
N GLY A 56 7.98 -14.74 13.11
CA GLY A 56 7.62 -14.21 11.79
C GLY A 56 6.29 -13.48 11.75
N ARG A 57 5.77 -13.03 12.89
CA ARG A 57 4.48 -12.33 12.97
C ARG A 57 4.65 -10.84 13.13
N ILE A 58 3.70 -10.08 12.60
CA ILE A 58 3.59 -8.64 12.82
C ILE A 58 2.19 -8.32 13.35
N ALA A 59 2.10 -7.27 14.17
CA ALA A 59 0.82 -6.75 14.62
C ALA A 59 0.29 -5.77 13.57
N LEU A 60 -1.00 -5.89 13.23
CA LEU A 60 -1.67 -4.93 12.35
C LEU A 60 -2.45 -3.94 13.21
N PRO A 61 -2.09 -2.65 13.20
CA PRO A 61 -2.82 -1.64 13.98
C PRO A 61 -4.29 -1.56 13.59
N ALA A 62 -5.15 -1.33 14.58
CA ALA A 62 -6.60 -1.29 14.38
C ALA A 62 -7.04 -0.32 13.27
N PRO A 63 -6.52 0.92 13.18
CA PRO A 63 -6.92 1.82 12.09
C PRO A 63 -6.64 1.25 10.69
N LEU A 64 -5.55 0.51 10.52
CA LEU A 64 -5.22 -0.11 9.23
C LEU A 64 -6.11 -1.32 8.95
N ARG A 65 -6.40 -2.12 9.97
CA ARG A 65 -7.33 -3.25 9.83
C ARG A 65 -8.73 -2.78 9.45
N GLU A 66 -9.18 -1.69 10.02
CA GLU A 66 -10.47 -1.09 9.70
C GLU A 66 -10.50 -0.58 8.26
N HIS A 67 -9.46 0.12 7.83
CA HIS A 67 -9.33 0.61 6.46
C HIS A 67 -9.42 -0.54 5.45
N ALA A 68 -8.71 -1.62 5.70
CA ALA A 68 -8.64 -2.77 4.81
C ALA A 68 -9.74 -3.81 5.07
N GLN A 69 -10.61 -3.59 6.04
CA GLN A 69 -11.70 -4.49 6.41
C GLN A 69 -11.19 -5.91 6.75
N ILE A 70 -10.09 -5.97 7.48
CA ILE A 70 -9.46 -7.22 7.87
C ILE A 70 -9.99 -7.67 9.24
N ALA A 71 -10.55 -8.88 9.29
CA ALA A 71 -10.98 -9.53 10.53
C ALA A 71 -10.17 -10.80 10.80
N ASP A 72 -10.05 -11.66 9.81
CA ASP A 72 -9.42 -12.99 9.94
C ASP A 72 -8.31 -13.20 8.92
N GLU A 73 -8.66 -13.77 7.78
CA GLU A 73 -7.69 -14.17 6.76
C GLU A 73 -7.22 -12.99 5.92
N VAL A 74 -5.92 -12.99 5.67
CA VAL A 74 -5.29 -11.98 4.81
C VAL A 74 -4.55 -12.66 3.67
N VAL A 75 -4.37 -11.90 2.58
CA VAL A 75 -3.48 -12.28 1.49
C VAL A 75 -2.38 -11.23 1.45
N ILE A 76 -1.13 -11.69 1.43
CA ILE A 76 0.04 -10.82 1.29
C ILE A 76 0.51 -10.89 -0.15
N VAL A 77 0.54 -9.73 -0.81
CA VAL A 77 0.88 -9.61 -2.23
C VAL A 77 2.21 -8.87 -2.33
N GLY A 78 3.21 -9.52 -2.90
CA GLY A 78 4.50 -8.88 -3.16
C GLY A 78 4.44 -8.09 -4.46
N LEU A 79 4.77 -6.81 -4.38
CA LEU A 79 4.92 -5.95 -5.54
C LEU A 79 6.39 -5.58 -5.72
N ASN A 80 6.69 -4.73 -6.68
CA ASN A 80 8.08 -4.41 -7.01
C ASN A 80 8.84 -3.75 -5.85
N THR A 81 8.23 -2.78 -5.19
CA THR A 81 8.90 -1.98 -4.15
C THR A 81 8.25 -2.10 -2.77
N ASN A 82 7.12 -2.81 -2.68
CA ASN A 82 6.36 -2.90 -1.44
C ASN A 82 5.52 -4.18 -1.41
N LEU A 83 4.92 -4.43 -0.26
CA LEU A 83 3.92 -5.48 -0.09
C LEU A 83 2.56 -4.84 0.13
N GLU A 84 1.51 -5.55 -0.25
CA GLU A 84 0.15 -5.19 0.13
C GLU A 84 -0.46 -6.30 0.97
N ILE A 85 -1.24 -5.90 1.97
CA ILE A 85 -1.95 -6.83 2.84
C ILE A 85 -3.44 -6.59 2.64
N TRP A 86 -4.14 -7.61 2.18
CA TRP A 86 -5.52 -7.54 1.76
C TRP A 86 -6.41 -8.46 2.57
N ASN A 87 -7.65 -8.03 2.77
CA ASN A 87 -8.75 -8.94 3.09
C ASN A 87 -8.88 -9.93 1.92
N LYS A 88 -8.98 -11.22 2.24
CA LYS A 88 -8.99 -12.28 1.22
C LYS A 88 -10.08 -12.08 0.15
N ALA A 89 -11.29 -11.77 0.56
CA ALA A 89 -12.41 -11.58 -0.37
C ALA A 89 -12.20 -10.35 -1.26
N LEU A 90 -11.72 -9.24 -0.68
CA LEU A 90 -11.43 -8.02 -1.44
C LEU A 90 -10.27 -8.23 -2.41
N TRP A 91 -9.28 -9.02 -2.03
CA TRP A 91 -8.16 -9.36 -2.92
C TRP A 91 -8.65 -10.13 -4.16
N GLU A 92 -9.56 -11.09 -3.99
CA GLU A 92 -10.07 -11.86 -5.12
C GLU A 92 -10.77 -10.95 -6.13
N GLU A 93 -11.54 -9.97 -5.69
CA GLU A 93 -12.18 -8.99 -6.56
C GLU A 93 -11.13 -8.14 -7.28
N GLU A 94 -10.19 -7.56 -6.54
CA GLU A 94 -9.16 -6.68 -7.10
C GLU A 94 -8.23 -7.42 -8.06
N LYS A 95 -7.88 -8.65 -7.73
CA LYS A 95 -7.04 -9.51 -8.58
C LYS A 95 -7.69 -9.70 -9.95
N ASN A 96 -8.98 -9.99 -9.97
CA ASN A 96 -9.71 -10.19 -11.23
C ASN A 96 -9.74 -8.91 -12.07
N ILE A 97 -10.03 -7.77 -11.43
CA ILE A 97 -10.05 -6.46 -12.11
C ILE A 97 -8.67 -6.14 -12.69
N SER A 98 -7.62 -6.32 -11.88
CA SER A 98 -6.24 -6.03 -12.29
C SER A 98 -5.80 -6.90 -13.46
N GLN A 99 -6.14 -8.19 -13.42
CA GLN A 99 -5.78 -9.11 -14.49
C GLN A 99 -6.52 -8.81 -15.79
N GLU A 100 -7.79 -8.43 -15.72
CA GLU A 100 -8.57 -8.05 -16.90
C GLU A 100 -8.01 -6.81 -17.58
N GLN A 101 -7.52 -5.85 -16.81
CA GLN A 101 -7.07 -4.56 -17.32
C GLN A 101 -5.58 -4.52 -17.67
N ALA A 102 -4.79 -5.49 -17.20
CA ALA A 102 -3.34 -5.47 -17.32
C ALA A 102 -2.87 -5.33 -18.79
N TRP A 103 -3.42 -6.11 -19.67
CA TRP A 103 -3.03 -6.08 -21.09
C TRP A 103 -3.44 -4.79 -21.79
N GLN A 104 -4.60 -4.24 -21.44
CA GLN A 104 -5.05 -2.96 -21.98
C GLN A 104 -4.12 -1.83 -21.54
N ILE A 105 -3.67 -1.86 -20.29
CA ILE A 105 -2.72 -0.88 -19.75
C ILE A 105 -1.37 -0.99 -20.48
N ILE A 106 -0.87 -2.21 -20.68
CA ILE A 106 0.39 -2.46 -21.40
C ILE A 106 0.29 -1.96 -22.85
N GLU A 107 -0.79 -2.30 -23.54
CA GLU A 107 -1.02 -1.83 -24.92
C GLU A 107 -1.08 -0.31 -25.00
N SER A 108 -1.71 0.33 -24.03
CA SER A 108 -1.77 1.77 -23.93
C SER A 108 -0.37 2.41 -23.82
N LEU A 109 0.54 1.77 -23.09
CA LEU A 109 1.92 2.23 -22.97
C LEU A 109 2.73 2.02 -24.26
N GLU A 110 2.52 0.89 -24.93
CA GLU A 110 3.23 0.55 -26.18
C GLU A 110 2.82 1.45 -27.35
N ASN A 111 1.61 1.96 -27.35
CA ASN A 111 1.06 2.79 -28.43
C ASN A 111 1.35 4.29 -28.27
N LYS A 112 2.23 4.67 -27.36
CA LYS A 112 2.63 6.07 -27.17
C LYS A 112 3.82 6.43 -28.04
#